data_f7f8155715383daa0e2e20e42e123fe5
#
_entry.id   f7f8155715383daa0e2e20e42e123fe5
#
_cell.length_a   1.000
_cell.length_b   1.000
_cell.length_c   1.000
_cell.angle_alpha   90.00
_cell.angle_beta   90.00
_cell.angle_gamma   90.00
#
_symmetry.space_group_name_H-M   'P 1'
#
loop_
_entity.id
_entity.type
_entity.pdbx_description
1 polymer ?
#
loop_
_entity_poly.entity_id
_entity_poly.type
_entity_poly.pdbx_seq_one_letter_code
_entity_poly.pdbx_strand_id
1 'polypeptide(L)'
;MPKKVMVSPLAGHWYQDSERALRDEIAHLNKDLTFVRKKNVCAAVVPHAGYRYSGHVASGVFLRIDPTRYSRIVVMGPSHYVGMHNRISIPDATHYATPLGELRADAAFIARARELPFVTCVPDAHAREHSDQIQLPLIQACLATNLPVVCMVCGQFDATNLLESAAAFKQLLDDQTLFVASSDFTHYGSNYGYVPFNKDVLKNLETLDMGIFDLFVRKDVVGFMRRLDETGATVCGRDPLAFLLAMMPEDAKVERTAYETSGQMTHDTRNSVSYIGALVTGSWSKAAKTAKTAAPVDGPIPEADCERLLALARDTIAQALKPSFGQSSVTVSAAR
;
A
#
# COMPACT_ATOMS: atom_id res chain seq x y z
N MET A 1 5.79 18.04 -25.47
CA MET A 1 5.12 16.79 -25.87
C MET A 1 3.63 17.05 -26.05
N PRO A 2 2.92 16.38 -26.94
CA PRO A 2 1.48 16.53 -27.06
C PRO A 2 0.79 16.15 -25.74
N LYS A 3 -0.34 16.78 -25.45
CA LYS A 3 -1.14 16.51 -24.27
C LYS A 3 -1.78 15.12 -24.40
N LYS A 4 -1.54 14.23 -23.42
CA LYS A 4 -2.14 12.91 -23.28
C LYS A 4 -2.93 12.87 -21.98
N VAL A 5 -4.25 12.86 -22.06
CA VAL A 5 -5.14 12.86 -20.90
C VAL A 5 -5.61 11.44 -20.64
N MET A 6 -5.36 10.95 -19.44
CA MET A 6 -5.95 9.71 -18.94
C MET A 6 -7.26 10.04 -18.21
N VAL A 7 -8.37 9.55 -18.74
CA VAL A 7 -9.69 9.74 -18.14
C VAL A 7 -9.99 8.54 -17.25
N SER A 8 -10.34 8.81 -16.00
CA SER A 8 -10.68 7.75 -15.06
C SER A 8 -12.03 7.10 -15.44
N PRO A 9 -12.11 5.76 -15.55
CA PRO A 9 -13.36 5.05 -15.81
C PRO A 9 -14.25 4.94 -14.56
N LEU A 10 -13.89 5.52 -13.45
CA LEU A 10 -14.52 5.33 -12.14
C LEU A 10 -15.71 6.25 -11.90
N ALA A 11 -15.79 7.38 -12.62
CA ALA A 11 -16.86 8.36 -12.50
C ALA A 11 -18.24 7.73 -12.80
N GLY A 12 -19.23 8.01 -11.96
CA GLY A 12 -20.58 7.45 -12.04
C GLY A 12 -20.74 6.03 -11.47
N HIS A 13 -19.63 5.36 -11.09
CA HIS A 13 -19.65 4.00 -10.55
C HIS A 13 -19.03 3.89 -9.15
N TRP A 14 -17.85 4.49 -8.96
CA TRP A 14 -17.07 4.45 -7.71
C TRP A 14 -17.23 5.73 -6.90
N TYR A 15 -17.50 6.83 -7.59
CA TYR A 15 -17.82 8.15 -7.08
C TYR A 15 -18.69 8.90 -8.11
N GLN A 16 -19.28 10.03 -7.72
CA GLN A 16 -20.17 10.82 -8.57
C GLN A 16 -19.46 11.34 -9.83
N ASP A 17 -20.19 11.44 -10.95
CA ASP A 17 -19.64 11.77 -12.28
C ASP A 17 -19.66 13.26 -12.63
N SER A 18 -20.35 14.08 -11.86
CA SER A 18 -20.35 15.53 -12.04
C SER A 18 -19.61 16.25 -10.92
N GLU A 19 -18.99 17.39 -11.24
CA GLU A 19 -18.23 18.20 -10.27
C GLU A 19 -19.06 18.52 -9.03
N ARG A 20 -20.29 19.01 -9.21
CA ARG A 20 -21.17 19.39 -8.10
C ARG A 20 -21.50 18.18 -7.22
N ALA A 21 -21.99 17.09 -7.81
CA ALA A 21 -22.38 15.91 -7.06
C ALA A 21 -21.20 15.27 -6.32
N LEU A 22 -20.01 15.27 -6.94
CA LEU A 22 -18.80 14.75 -6.32
C LEU A 22 -18.31 15.61 -5.15
N ARG A 23 -18.39 16.95 -5.28
CA ARG A 23 -18.09 17.85 -4.16
C ARG A 23 -19.07 17.69 -3.01
N ASP A 24 -20.37 17.52 -3.31
CA ASP A 24 -21.40 17.28 -2.30
C ASP A 24 -21.18 15.93 -1.61
N GLU A 25 -20.83 14.86 -2.37
CA GLU A 25 -20.49 13.54 -1.81
C GLU A 25 -19.28 13.66 -0.87
N ILE A 26 -18.17 14.28 -1.31
CA ILE A 26 -16.96 14.44 -0.47
C ILE A 26 -17.28 15.31 0.76
N ALA A 27 -18.07 16.36 0.63
CA ALA A 27 -18.49 17.18 1.77
C ALA A 27 -19.31 16.38 2.78
N HIS A 28 -20.19 15.47 2.30
CA HIS A 28 -20.94 14.56 3.15
C HIS A 28 -20.05 13.60 3.90
N LEU A 29 -19.05 12.99 3.23
CA LEU A 29 -18.05 12.10 3.83
C LEU A 29 -17.25 12.80 4.94
N ASN A 30 -17.04 14.10 4.82
CA ASN A 30 -16.23 14.90 5.75
C ASN A 30 -17.00 15.51 6.91
N LYS A 31 -18.35 15.41 6.92
CA LYS A 31 -19.24 16.19 7.78
C LYS A 31 -18.91 16.09 9.27
N ASP A 32 -18.58 14.89 9.74
CA ASP A 32 -18.36 14.61 11.16
C ASP A 32 -16.85 14.42 11.49
N LEU A 33 -15.96 14.70 10.53
CA LEU A 33 -14.52 14.56 10.72
C LEU A 33 -13.94 15.76 11.46
N THR A 34 -13.28 15.48 12.57
CA THR A 34 -12.40 16.44 13.24
C THR A 34 -10.95 16.11 12.93
N PHE A 35 -10.12 17.10 12.60
CA PHE A 35 -8.74 16.87 12.25
C PHE A 35 -7.83 18.05 12.57
N VAL A 36 -6.55 17.71 12.78
CA VAL A 36 -5.46 18.67 12.83
C VAL A 36 -4.48 18.32 11.72
N ARG A 37 -4.12 19.30 10.90
CA ARG A 37 -3.17 19.10 9.81
C ARG A 37 -1.75 18.89 10.33
N LYS A 38 -1.06 17.89 9.79
CA LYS A 38 0.31 17.53 10.12
C LYS A 38 1.25 17.92 8.99
N LYS A 39 2.39 18.56 9.35
CA LYS A 39 3.36 19.09 8.39
C LYS A 39 4.42 18.08 7.94
N ASN A 40 4.67 17.03 8.71
CA ASN A 40 5.79 16.11 8.49
C ASN A 40 5.35 14.74 7.99
N VAL A 41 4.23 14.68 7.26
CA VAL A 41 3.75 13.43 6.68
C VAL A 41 4.58 13.14 5.43
N CYS A 42 5.35 12.05 5.44
CA CYS A 42 6.10 11.62 4.26
C CYS A 42 5.31 10.60 3.43
N ALA A 43 4.45 9.79 4.09
CA ALA A 43 3.58 8.87 3.40
C ALA A 43 2.22 8.71 4.09
N ALA A 44 1.28 8.12 3.36
CA ALA A 44 -0.05 7.77 3.86
C ALA A 44 -0.48 6.40 3.35
N VAL A 45 -1.30 5.68 4.14
CA VAL A 45 -2.05 4.51 3.71
C VAL A 45 -3.49 4.92 3.57
N VAL A 46 -4.09 4.66 2.40
CA VAL A 46 -5.43 5.12 2.04
C VAL A 46 -6.20 3.99 1.36
N PRO A 47 -7.41 3.66 1.81
CA PRO A 47 -8.22 2.61 1.17
C PRO A 47 -8.75 3.08 -0.20
N HIS A 48 -9.16 2.10 -1.06
CA HIS A 48 -9.55 2.37 -2.44
C HIS A 48 -10.87 1.70 -2.89
N ALA A 49 -11.73 1.32 -1.95
CA ALA A 49 -13.10 0.96 -2.30
C ALA A 49 -13.89 2.19 -2.78
N GLY A 50 -15.05 1.98 -3.39
CA GLY A 50 -15.94 3.08 -3.78
C GLY A 50 -16.24 4.03 -2.61
N TYR A 51 -16.40 5.32 -2.90
CA TYR A 51 -16.50 6.37 -1.87
C TYR A 51 -17.56 6.13 -0.81
N ARG A 52 -18.69 5.53 -1.20
CA ARG A 52 -19.73 5.14 -0.23
C ARG A 52 -19.26 4.18 0.87
N TYR A 53 -18.15 3.46 0.66
CA TYR A 53 -17.62 2.48 1.59
C TYR A 53 -16.35 2.97 2.30
N SER A 54 -15.36 3.42 1.54
CA SER A 54 -14.06 3.79 2.13
C SER A 54 -13.77 5.30 2.07
N GLY A 55 -14.62 6.09 1.42
CA GLY A 55 -14.38 7.52 1.22
C GLY A 55 -14.25 8.31 2.51
N HIS A 56 -14.98 7.95 3.57
CA HIS A 56 -14.85 8.59 4.89
C HIS A 56 -13.46 8.39 5.49
N VAL A 57 -12.93 7.14 5.46
CA VAL A 57 -11.57 6.85 5.92
C VAL A 57 -10.53 7.54 5.03
N ALA A 58 -10.69 7.43 3.70
CA ALA A 58 -9.74 7.98 2.73
C ALA A 58 -9.65 9.52 2.82
N SER A 59 -10.79 10.21 2.84
CA SER A 59 -10.81 11.66 2.96
C SER A 59 -10.27 12.14 4.30
N GLY A 60 -10.57 11.40 5.38
CA GLY A 60 -10.05 11.67 6.73
C GLY A 60 -8.52 11.60 6.81
N VAL A 61 -7.87 10.76 6.00
CA VAL A 61 -6.41 10.74 5.86
C VAL A 61 -5.92 12.02 5.20
N PHE A 62 -6.45 12.36 4.02
CA PHE A 62 -6.00 13.54 3.26
C PHE A 62 -6.24 14.86 3.99
N LEU A 63 -7.37 15.02 4.69
CA LEU A 63 -7.67 16.23 5.46
C LEU A 63 -6.65 16.50 6.58
N ARG A 64 -5.97 15.46 7.08
CA ARG A 64 -4.95 15.59 8.14
C ARG A 64 -3.55 15.96 7.61
N ILE A 65 -3.38 16.08 6.30
CA ILE A 65 -2.11 16.41 5.67
C ILE A 65 -2.05 17.89 5.33
N ASP A 66 -0.98 18.59 5.73
CA ASP A 66 -0.71 19.96 5.28
C ASP A 66 -0.04 19.93 3.90
N PRO A 67 -0.71 20.37 2.81
CA PRO A 67 -0.18 20.24 1.46
C PRO A 67 0.94 21.23 1.14
N THR A 68 1.17 22.24 1.98
CA THR A 68 2.05 23.37 1.67
C THR A 68 3.53 23.01 1.50
N ARG A 69 3.91 21.83 1.97
CA ARG A 69 5.29 21.33 1.93
C ARG A 69 5.64 20.62 0.62
N TYR A 70 4.67 20.06 -0.08
CA TYR A 70 4.94 19.14 -1.18
C TYR A 70 5.03 19.83 -2.53
N SER A 71 5.85 19.30 -3.41
CA SER A 71 5.92 19.65 -4.83
C SER A 71 5.28 18.57 -5.72
N ARG A 72 5.04 17.36 -5.17
CA ARG A 72 4.41 16.23 -5.88
C ARG A 72 3.74 15.25 -4.94
N ILE A 73 2.85 14.47 -5.52
CA ILE A 73 2.20 13.33 -4.86
C ILE A 73 2.43 12.07 -5.71
N VAL A 74 2.91 11.01 -5.09
CA VAL A 74 3.11 9.69 -5.73
C VAL A 74 2.07 8.75 -5.15
N VAL A 75 1.20 8.20 -5.98
CA VAL A 75 0.15 7.23 -5.60
C VAL A 75 0.52 5.87 -6.15
N MET A 76 0.64 4.88 -5.30
CA MET A 76 0.90 3.49 -5.68
C MET A 76 -0.24 2.60 -5.21
N GLY A 77 -0.94 1.97 -6.15
CA GLY A 77 -1.97 0.96 -5.90
C GLY A 77 -1.57 -0.41 -6.45
N PRO A 78 -2.23 -1.49 -6.01
CA PRO A 78 -2.01 -2.83 -6.56
C PRO A 78 -2.62 -2.98 -7.95
N SER A 79 -2.14 -3.96 -8.71
CA SER A 79 -2.72 -4.37 -9.99
C SER A 79 -3.79 -5.43 -9.77
N HIS A 80 -5.07 -5.07 -10.01
CA HIS A 80 -6.19 -6.01 -9.85
C HIS A 80 -6.51 -6.81 -11.12
N TYR A 81 -6.14 -6.28 -12.29
CA TYR A 81 -6.60 -6.83 -13.58
C TYR A 81 -5.50 -7.42 -14.44
N VAL A 82 -4.26 -7.00 -14.25
CA VAL A 82 -3.13 -7.42 -15.09
C VAL A 82 -2.02 -7.99 -14.21
N GLY A 83 -1.67 -9.25 -14.44
CA GLY A 83 -0.54 -9.86 -13.75
C GLY A 83 0.78 -9.20 -14.18
N MET A 84 1.48 -8.62 -13.23
CA MET A 84 2.83 -8.09 -13.41
C MET A 84 3.72 -8.67 -12.32
N HIS A 85 4.85 -9.26 -12.71
CA HIS A 85 5.79 -9.84 -11.77
C HIS A 85 7.03 -8.97 -11.65
N ASN A 86 7.36 -8.55 -10.42
CA ASN A 86 8.51 -7.68 -10.10
C ASN A 86 8.53 -6.39 -10.95
N ARG A 87 7.36 -5.79 -11.18
CA ARG A 87 7.23 -4.58 -12.00
C ARG A 87 6.24 -3.60 -11.41
N ILE A 88 6.52 -2.32 -11.66
CA ILE A 88 5.63 -1.19 -11.42
C ILE A 88 5.33 -0.55 -12.79
N SER A 89 4.06 -0.29 -13.06
CA SER A 89 3.64 0.40 -14.27
C SER A 89 3.30 1.86 -13.98
N ILE A 90 3.83 2.78 -14.82
CA ILE A 90 3.46 4.20 -14.84
C ILE A 90 2.84 4.49 -16.21
N PRO A 91 1.62 5.05 -16.29
CA PRO A 91 0.94 5.29 -17.55
C PRO A 91 1.66 6.35 -18.38
N ASP A 92 1.56 6.24 -19.70
CA ASP A 92 2.05 7.27 -20.61
C ASP A 92 1.02 8.40 -20.75
N ALA A 93 0.82 9.12 -19.65
CA ALA A 93 -0.09 10.25 -19.55
C ALA A 93 0.63 11.53 -19.10
N THR A 94 0.16 12.68 -19.57
CA THR A 94 0.63 13.99 -19.13
C THR A 94 -0.36 14.63 -18.14
N HIS A 95 -1.62 14.17 -18.15
CA HIS A 95 -2.69 14.64 -17.27
C HIS A 95 -3.62 13.48 -16.91
N TYR A 96 -4.24 13.59 -15.74
CA TYR A 96 -5.30 12.72 -15.25
C TYR A 96 -6.57 13.56 -15.10
N ALA A 97 -7.64 13.13 -15.78
CA ALA A 97 -8.94 13.84 -15.72
C ALA A 97 -9.86 13.18 -14.68
N THR A 98 -10.45 14.02 -13.84
CA THR A 98 -11.54 13.69 -12.90
C THR A 98 -12.71 14.63 -13.13
N PRO A 99 -13.89 14.39 -12.53
CA PRO A 99 -14.98 15.37 -12.57
C PRO A 99 -14.62 16.73 -11.95
N LEU A 100 -13.60 16.81 -11.09
CA LEU A 100 -13.11 18.03 -10.47
C LEU A 100 -12.07 18.80 -11.31
N GLY A 101 -11.77 18.33 -12.51
CA GLY A 101 -10.75 18.89 -13.40
C GLY A 101 -9.53 18.00 -13.58
N GLU A 102 -8.51 18.54 -14.21
CA GLU A 102 -7.30 17.80 -14.56
C GLU A 102 -6.16 18.03 -13.55
N LEU A 103 -5.45 16.96 -13.22
CA LEU A 103 -4.17 16.99 -12.51
C LEU A 103 -3.03 16.72 -13.51
N ARG A 104 -1.93 17.45 -13.39
CA ARG A 104 -0.74 17.21 -14.22
C ARG A 104 0.03 16.01 -13.70
N ALA A 105 0.58 15.20 -14.61
CA ALA A 105 1.59 14.21 -14.26
C ALA A 105 2.95 14.90 -13.99
N ASP A 106 3.72 14.42 -13.00
CA ASP A 106 5.09 14.90 -12.79
C ASP A 106 6.04 14.26 -13.80
N ALA A 107 6.19 14.90 -14.96
CA ALA A 107 7.01 14.38 -16.06
C ALA A 107 8.48 14.18 -15.67
N ALA A 108 9.04 15.06 -14.82
CA ALA A 108 10.43 14.95 -14.39
C ALA A 108 10.64 13.76 -13.46
N PHE A 109 9.74 13.54 -12.51
CA PHE A 109 9.79 12.37 -11.65
C PHE A 109 9.58 11.08 -12.46
N ILE A 110 8.59 11.05 -13.36
CA ILE A 110 8.29 9.89 -14.21
C ILE A 110 9.50 9.52 -15.08
N ALA A 111 10.20 10.50 -15.66
CA ALA A 111 11.40 10.24 -16.44
C ALA A 111 12.48 9.53 -15.62
N ARG A 112 12.77 10.02 -14.41
CA ARG A 112 13.73 9.40 -13.48
C ARG A 112 13.28 8.01 -13.02
N ALA A 113 11.98 7.85 -12.71
CA ALA A 113 11.45 6.56 -12.29
C ALA A 113 11.57 5.50 -13.38
N ARG A 114 11.39 5.87 -14.63
CA ARG A 114 11.54 4.97 -15.81
C ARG A 114 12.97 4.54 -16.08
N GLU A 115 13.97 5.14 -15.47
CA GLU A 115 15.36 4.66 -15.52
C GLU A 115 15.56 3.41 -14.66
N LEU A 116 14.65 3.15 -13.69
CA LEU A 116 14.70 1.96 -12.84
C LEU A 116 14.22 0.73 -13.65
N PRO A 117 14.97 -0.40 -13.61
CA PRO A 117 14.73 -1.55 -14.50
C PRO A 117 13.39 -2.26 -14.26
N PHE A 118 12.80 -2.08 -13.10
CA PHE A 118 11.50 -2.65 -12.73
C PHE A 118 10.31 -1.70 -13.02
N VAL A 119 10.56 -0.47 -13.46
CA VAL A 119 9.51 0.50 -13.83
C VAL A 119 9.28 0.46 -15.34
N THR A 120 8.02 0.31 -15.72
CA THR A 120 7.60 0.14 -17.10
C THR A 120 6.32 0.93 -17.40
N CYS A 121 5.84 0.85 -18.65
CA CYS A 121 4.52 1.28 -19.03
C CYS A 121 3.76 0.08 -19.63
N VAL A 122 2.76 -0.42 -18.88
CA VAL A 122 1.84 -1.47 -19.31
C VAL A 122 0.46 -0.83 -19.44
N PRO A 123 0.03 -0.41 -20.64
CA PRO A 123 -1.23 0.35 -20.81
C PRO A 123 -2.45 -0.36 -20.23
N ASP A 124 -2.54 -1.67 -20.44
CA ASP A 124 -3.68 -2.49 -19.97
C ASP A 124 -3.79 -2.53 -18.44
N ALA A 125 -2.66 -2.35 -17.71
CA ALA A 125 -2.67 -2.29 -16.27
C ALA A 125 -3.38 -1.04 -15.73
N HIS A 126 -3.57 -0.01 -16.55
CA HIS A 126 -4.21 1.24 -16.17
C HIS A 126 -5.63 1.39 -16.72
N ALA A 127 -6.00 0.62 -17.74
CA ALA A 127 -7.24 0.83 -18.50
C ALA A 127 -8.51 0.70 -17.65
N ARG A 128 -8.51 -0.19 -16.65
CA ARG A 128 -9.62 -0.44 -15.74
C ARG A 128 -9.24 -0.37 -14.27
N GLU A 129 -7.96 -0.05 -13.98
CA GLU A 129 -7.48 -0.02 -12.61
C GLU A 129 -8.07 1.16 -11.85
N HIS A 130 -8.48 0.89 -10.61
CA HIS A 130 -9.09 1.87 -9.73
C HIS A 130 -8.18 2.28 -8.58
N SER A 131 -7.28 1.42 -8.17
CA SER A 131 -6.54 1.53 -6.91
C SER A 131 -5.73 2.81 -6.76
N ASP A 132 -5.17 3.34 -7.85
CA ASP A 132 -4.43 4.59 -7.89
C ASP A 132 -5.32 5.79 -8.24
N GLN A 133 -6.23 5.62 -9.22
CA GLN A 133 -7.03 6.72 -9.78
C GLN A 133 -8.13 7.21 -8.83
N ILE A 134 -8.67 6.34 -7.97
CA ILE A 134 -9.74 6.70 -7.03
C ILE A 134 -9.28 7.74 -6.00
N GLN A 135 -7.98 7.85 -5.79
CA GLN A 135 -7.40 8.83 -4.86
C GLN A 135 -7.42 10.26 -5.42
N LEU A 136 -7.47 10.40 -6.76
CA LEU A 136 -7.28 11.69 -7.42
C LEU A 136 -8.31 12.75 -7.03
N PRO A 137 -9.64 12.48 -7.02
CA PRO A 137 -10.62 13.49 -6.61
C PRO A 137 -10.47 13.88 -5.12
N LEU A 138 -10.09 12.94 -4.25
CA LEU A 138 -9.84 13.26 -2.83
C LEU A 138 -8.59 14.12 -2.67
N ILE A 139 -7.53 13.87 -3.44
CA ILE A 139 -6.35 14.73 -3.49
C ILE A 139 -6.77 16.16 -3.90
N GLN A 140 -7.57 16.31 -4.94
CA GLN A 140 -8.04 17.62 -5.39
C GLN A 140 -8.90 18.35 -4.34
N ALA A 141 -9.85 17.63 -3.72
CA ALA A 141 -10.82 18.24 -2.82
C ALA A 141 -10.29 18.42 -1.39
N CYS A 142 -9.63 17.39 -0.82
CA CYS A 142 -9.25 17.38 0.60
C CYS A 142 -7.89 18.04 0.84
N LEU A 143 -6.92 17.88 -0.05
CA LEU A 143 -5.68 18.65 0.00
C LEU A 143 -5.84 20.03 -0.61
N ALA A 144 -6.91 20.25 -1.40
CA ALA A 144 -7.17 21.50 -2.10
C ALA A 144 -5.94 22.01 -2.88
N THR A 145 -5.31 21.13 -3.64
CA THR A 145 -4.06 21.38 -4.33
C THR A 145 -4.08 20.87 -5.77
N ASN A 146 -3.31 21.54 -6.63
CA ASN A 146 -3.06 21.15 -8.02
C ASN A 146 -1.62 20.64 -8.20
N LEU A 147 -1.04 20.05 -7.16
CA LEU A 147 0.30 19.45 -7.24
C LEU A 147 0.35 18.39 -8.33
N PRO A 148 1.48 18.27 -9.04
CA PRO A 148 1.69 17.16 -9.96
C PRO A 148 1.56 15.82 -9.26
N VAL A 149 0.94 14.84 -9.94
CA VAL A 149 0.70 13.50 -9.41
C VAL A 149 1.41 12.46 -10.27
N VAL A 150 1.88 11.39 -9.65
CA VAL A 150 2.37 10.19 -10.34
C VAL A 150 1.50 9.02 -9.91
N CYS A 151 0.69 8.51 -10.83
CA CYS A 151 -0.09 7.30 -10.63
C CYS A 151 0.74 6.08 -10.99
N MET A 152 0.78 5.09 -10.10
CA MET A 152 1.55 3.87 -10.29
C MET A 152 0.72 2.64 -9.91
N VAL A 153 0.80 1.62 -10.75
CA VAL A 153 0.20 0.31 -10.50
C VAL A 153 1.33 -0.68 -10.22
N CYS A 154 1.30 -1.24 -9.01
CA CYS A 154 2.29 -2.18 -8.50
C CYS A 154 1.85 -3.61 -8.79
N GLY A 155 2.71 -4.40 -9.43
CA GLY A 155 2.54 -5.84 -9.57
C GLY A 155 2.95 -6.60 -8.31
N GLN A 156 2.99 -7.91 -8.42
CA GLN A 156 3.45 -8.80 -7.35
C GLN A 156 4.98 -8.86 -7.32
N PHE A 157 5.56 -8.72 -6.15
CA PHE A 157 6.99 -8.82 -5.95
C PHE A 157 7.35 -10.03 -5.06
N ASP A 158 8.41 -10.75 -5.44
CA ASP A 158 9.08 -11.60 -4.48
C ASP A 158 9.89 -10.76 -3.47
N ALA A 159 10.21 -11.34 -2.32
CA ALA A 159 10.80 -10.61 -1.21
C ALA A 159 12.14 -9.93 -1.55
N THR A 160 13.00 -10.59 -2.34
CA THR A 160 14.32 -10.06 -2.71
C THR A 160 14.17 -8.86 -3.65
N ASN A 161 13.41 -9.04 -4.74
CA ASN A 161 13.16 -7.98 -5.70
C ASN A 161 12.40 -6.81 -5.09
N LEU A 162 11.50 -7.06 -4.13
CA LEU A 162 10.79 -5.99 -3.40
C LEU A 162 11.77 -5.10 -2.64
N LEU A 163 12.68 -5.69 -1.85
CA LEU A 163 13.62 -4.94 -1.03
C LEU A 163 14.61 -4.13 -1.88
N GLU A 164 15.15 -4.75 -2.93
CA GLU A 164 16.07 -4.08 -3.87
C GLU A 164 15.38 -2.95 -4.63
N SER A 165 14.19 -3.21 -5.15
CA SER A 165 13.40 -2.20 -5.87
C SER A 165 12.98 -1.05 -4.98
N ALA A 166 12.54 -1.32 -3.76
CA ALA A 166 12.17 -0.30 -2.79
C ALA A 166 13.37 0.58 -2.41
N ALA A 167 14.55 -0.03 -2.19
CA ALA A 167 15.78 0.72 -1.90
C ALA A 167 16.18 1.64 -3.06
N ALA A 168 16.08 1.16 -4.31
CA ALA A 168 16.37 1.97 -5.51
C ALA A 168 15.32 3.09 -5.69
N PHE A 169 14.03 2.79 -5.53
CA PHE A 169 12.95 3.78 -5.67
C PHE A 169 13.03 4.87 -4.61
N LYS A 170 13.41 4.52 -3.38
CA LYS A 170 13.59 5.47 -2.27
C LYS A 170 14.54 6.62 -2.63
N GLN A 171 15.54 6.39 -3.48
CA GLN A 171 16.49 7.42 -3.93
C GLN A 171 15.85 8.52 -4.78
N LEU A 172 14.63 8.28 -5.28
CA LEU A 172 13.86 9.29 -6.02
C LEU A 172 13.08 10.22 -5.11
N LEU A 173 12.83 9.80 -3.86
CA LEU A 173 11.99 10.52 -2.90
C LEU A 173 12.78 11.60 -2.17
N ASP A 174 12.11 12.71 -1.92
CA ASP A 174 12.59 13.85 -1.14
C ASP A 174 11.48 14.34 -0.18
N ASP A 175 11.82 15.25 0.72
CA ASP A 175 10.87 15.78 1.69
C ASP A 175 9.74 16.62 1.09
N GLN A 176 9.78 16.89 -0.21
CA GLN A 176 8.71 17.53 -0.97
C GLN A 176 7.80 16.50 -1.67
N THR A 177 8.00 15.22 -1.43
CA THR A 177 7.20 14.14 -2.00
C THR A 177 6.27 13.54 -0.94
N LEU A 178 4.97 13.57 -1.20
CA LEU A 178 3.99 12.79 -0.45
C LEU A 178 3.80 11.44 -1.16
N PHE A 179 4.10 10.33 -0.48
CA PHE A 179 3.86 9.00 -1.00
C PHE A 179 2.53 8.45 -0.45
N VAL A 180 1.66 7.95 -1.31
CA VAL A 180 0.37 7.36 -0.95
C VAL A 180 0.36 5.90 -1.35
N ALA A 181 0.36 4.99 -0.38
CA ALA A 181 0.09 3.57 -0.59
C ALA A 181 -1.42 3.34 -0.52
N SER A 182 -1.99 2.92 -1.63
CA SER A 182 -3.42 2.70 -1.76
C SER A 182 -3.72 1.22 -1.52
N SER A 183 -4.49 0.92 -0.47
CA SER A 183 -4.80 -0.46 -0.06
C SER A 183 -6.05 -0.54 0.79
N ASP A 184 -6.98 -1.41 0.41
CA ASP A 184 -7.93 -1.97 1.36
C ASP A 184 -7.24 -3.08 2.17
N PHE A 185 -7.78 -3.37 3.36
CA PHE A 185 -7.33 -4.48 4.20
C PHE A 185 -8.15 -5.74 3.92
N THR A 186 -8.36 -6.60 4.90
CA THR A 186 -8.92 -7.93 4.66
C THR A 186 -10.28 -7.88 3.95
N HIS A 187 -10.40 -8.59 2.85
CA HIS A 187 -11.64 -8.90 2.15
C HIS A 187 -12.16 -10.24 2.68
N TYR A 188 -13.17 -10.20 3.53
CA TYR A 188 -13.78 -11.35 4.17
C TYR A 188 -15.08 -11.76 3.50
N GLY A 189 -15.30 -13.06 3.37
CA GLY A 189 -16.58 -13.64 2.94
C GLY A 189 -16.45 -14.57 1.75
N SER A 190 -17.56 -15.26 1.44
CA SER A 190 -17.62 -16.21 0.33
C SER A 190 -17.37 -15.56 -1.04
N ASN A 191 -17.76 -14.28 -1.20
CA ASN A 191 -17.52 -13.52 -2.44
C ASN A 191 -16.01 -13.31 -2.71
N TYR A 192 -15.19 -13.39 -1.68
CA TYR A 192 -13.73 -13.18 -1.76
C TYR A 192 -12.93 -14.47 -1.57
N GLY A 193 -13.65 -15.62 -1.38
CA GLY A 193 -13.01 -16.90 -1.13
C GLY A 193 -12.23 -16.99 0.20
N TYR A 194 -12.51 -16.09 1.17
CA TYR A 194 -11.78 -16.01 2.42
C TYR A 194 -12.73 -15.94 3.63
N VAL A 195 -12.89 -17.07 4.34
CA VAL A 195 -13.77 -17.24 5.52
C VAL A 195 -12.99 -17.96 6.64
N PRO A 196 -11.98 -17.32 7.24
CA PRO A 196 -11.13 -17.97 8.27
C PRO A 196 -11.87 -18.18 9.62
N PHE A 197 -12.99 -17.53 9.83
CA PHE A 197 -13.86 -17.63 11.01
C PHE A 197 -15.31 -17.37 10.62
N ASN A 198 -16.26 -17.86 11.42
CA ASN A 198 -17.71 -17.74 11.16
C ASN A 198 -18.51 -17.19 12.36
N LYS A 199 -17.81 -16.81 13.44
CA LYS A 199 -18.40 -16.16 14.63
C LYS A 199 -17.66 -14.88 14.91
N ASP A 200 -18.35 -13.92 15.53
CA ASP A 200 -17.78 -12.63 15.95
C ASP A 200 -16.98 -11.96 14.81
N VAL A 201 -17.53 -12.03 13.58
CA VAL A 201 -16.82 -11.71 12.33
C VAL A 201 -16.12 -10.36 12.41
N LEU A 202 -16.83 -9.29 12.76
CA LEU A 202 -16.24 -7.93 12.79
C LEU A 202 -15.11 -7.81 13.81
N LYS A 203 -15.27 -8.43 14.99
CA LYS A 203 -14.22 -8.44 16.04
C LYS A 203 -12.99 -9.22 15.58
N ASN A 204 -13.20 -10.36 14.95
CA ASN A 204 -12.10 -11.21 14.48
C ASN A 204 -11.38 -10.57 13.28
N LEU A 205 -12.12 -9.86 12.40
CA LEU A 205 -11.53 -9.05 11.33
C LEU A 205 -10.64 -7.96 11.91
N GLU A 206 -11.15 -7.19 12.88
CA GLU A 206 -10.35 -6.15 13.51
C GLU A 206 -9.09 -6.73 14.19
N THR A 207 -9.21 -7.87 14.85
CA THR A 207 -8.05 -8.54 15.48
C THR A 207 -7.02 -8.97 14.45
N LEU A 208 -7.46 -9.53 13.31
CA LEU A 208 -6.59 -9.95 12.21
C LEU A 208 -5.88 -8.75 11.58
N ASP A 209 -6.66 -7.73 11.20
CA ASP A 209 -6.15 -6.53 10.53
C ASP A 209 -5.19 -5.74 11.44
N MET A 210 -5.53 -5.60 12.73
CA MET A 210 -4.64 -4.92 13.68
C MET A 210 -3.35 -5.69 13.90
N GLY A 211 -3.38 -7.03 13.94
CA GLY A 211 -2.17 -7.83 14.02
C GLY A 211 -1.23 -7.66 12.80
N ILE A 212 -1.81 -7.48 11.60
CA ILE A 212 -1.06 -7.15 10.38
C ILE A 212 -0.55 -5.71 10.44
N PHE A 213 -1.40 -4.76 10.83
CA PHE A 213 -1.07 -3.35 10.91
C PHE A 213 0.00 -3.04 11.98
N ASP A 214 0.03 -3.79 13.09
CA ASP A 214 1.07 -3.66 14.10
C ASP A 214 2.47 -3.97 13.56
N LEU A 215 2.60 -4.93 12.63
CA LEU A 215 3.86 -5.20 11.94
C LEU A 215 4.27 -4.02 11.04
N PHE A 216 3.28 -3.40 10.38
CA PHE A 216 3.49 -2.19 9.62
C PHE A 216 3.98 -1.02 10.51
N VAL A 217 3.37 -0.84 11.69
CA VAL A 217 3.80 0.17 12.69
C VAL A 217 5.23 -0.08 13.17
N ARG A 218 5.60 -1.35 13.37
CA ARG A 218 6.96 -1.76 13.80
C ARG A 218 8.01 -1.70 12.68
N LYS A 219 7.59 -1.41 11.46
CA LYS A 219 8.45 -1.41 10.27
C LYS A 219 9.08 -2.78 9.99
N ASP A 220 8.37 -3.85 10.30
CA ASP A 220 8.80 -5.24 10.10
C ASP A 220 8.27 -5.76 8.74
N VAL A 221 9.03 -5.52 7.68
CA VAL A 221 8.69 -5.97 6.31
C VAL A 221 8.55 -7.48 6.24
N VAL A 222 9.51 -8.20 6.81
CA VAL A 222 9.55 -9.67 6.75
C VAL A 222 8.39 -10.26 7.54
N GLY A 223 8.16 -9.76 8.76
CA GLY A 223 7.02 -10.16 9.58
C GLY A 223 5.69 -9.86 8.92
N PHE A 224 5.55 -8.68 8.27
CA PHE A 224 4.34 -8.28 7.53
C PHE A 224 4.03 -9.26 6.39
N MET A 225 5.00 -9.52 5.52
CA MET A 225 4.82 -10.44 4.39
C MET A 225 4.51 -11.86 4.87
N ARG A 226 5.29 -12.37 5.84
CA ARG A 226 5.07 -13.69 6.44
C ARG A 226 3.68 -13.80 7.08
N ARG A 227 3.23 -12.78 7.81
CA ARG A 227 1.90 -12.79 8.44
C ARG A 227 0.78 -12.87 7.42
N LEU A 228 0.89 -12.18 6.29
CA LEU A 228 -0.07 -12.28 5.18
C LEU A 228 -0.07 -13.69 4.59
N ASP A 229 1.10 -14.30 4.39
CA ASP A 229 1.22 -15.67 3.86
C ASP A 229 0.64 -16.71 4.83
N GLU A 230 0.94 -16.60 6.14
CA GLU A 230 0.46 -17.51 7.17
C GLU A 230 -1.05 -17.45 7.38
N THR A 231 -1.64 -16.26 7.30
CA THR A 231 -3.07 -16.06 7.54
C THR A 231 -3.91 -16.19 6.29
N GLY A 232 -3.30 -16.04 5.11
CA GLY A 232 -4.02 -15.91 3.84
C GLY A 232 -4.88 -14.66 3.76
N ALA A 233 -4.64 -13.65 4.62
CA ALA A 233 -5.43 -12.43 4.65
C ALA A 233 -5.38 -11.70 3.30
N THR A 234 -6.56 -11.42 2.77
CA THR A 234 -6.77 -10.89 1.42
C THR A 234 -6.61 -9.37 1.36
N VAL A 235 -5.45 -8.88 1.82
CA VAL A 235 -5.07 -7.47 1.74
C VAL A 235 -4.64 -7.17 0.31
N CYS A 236 -5.47 -6.42 -0.44
CA CYS A 236 -5.24 -6.20 -1.87
C CYS A 236 -3.96 -5.40 -2.14
N GLY A 237 -3.62 -4.44 -1.30
CA GLY A 237 -2.39 -3.64 -1.41
C GLY A 237 -1.18 -4.24 -0.70
N ARG A 238 -1.08 -5.58 -0.57
CA ARG A 238 0.08 -6.26 0.01
C ARG A 238 1.41 -5.70 -0.48
N ASP A 239 1.59 -5.65 -1.79
CA ASP A 239 2.86 -5.21 -2.40
C ASP A 239 3.08 -3.69 -2.28
N PRO A 240 2.12 -2.78 -2.56
CA PRO A 240 2.25 -1.36 -2.26
C PRO A 240 2.59 -1.05 -0.80
N LEU A 241 1.95 -1.74 0.15
CA LEU A 241 2.22 -1.58 1.58
C LEU A 241 3.61 -2.09 1.95
N ALA A 242 4.01 -3.28 1.46
CA ALA A 242 5.34 -3.83 1.69
C ALA A 242 6.43 -2.94 1.06
N PHE A 243 6.15 -2.37 -0.12
CA PHE A 243 7.05 -1.43 -0.80
C PHE A 243 7.23 -0.15 0.02
N LEU A 244 6.13 0.45 0.50
CA LEU A 244 6.21 1.60 1.41
C LEU A 244 6.98 1.24 2.68
N LEU A 245 6.67 0.09 3.28
CA LEU A 245 7.29 -0.37 4.52
C LEU A 245 8.80 -0.51 4.39
N ALA A 246 9.28 -1.08 3.26
CA ALA A 246 10.70 -1.21 2.95
C ALA A 246 11.40 0.15 2.71
N MET A 247 10.65 1.16 2.25
CA MET A 247 11.19 2.52 2.03
C MET A 247 11.16 3.40 3.26
N MET A 248 10.40 3.06 4.31
CA MET A 248 10.16 3.97 5.44
C MET A 248 11.46 4.56 5.98
N PRO A 249 11.48 5.87 6.29
CA PRO A 249 12.58 6.49 7.01
C PRO A 249 12.79 5.83 8.38
N GLU A 250 14.02 5.86 8.89
CA GLU A 250 14.32 5.33 10.23
C GLU A 250 13.54 6.07 11.33
N ASP A 251 13.38 7.38 11.19
CA ASP A 251 12.64 8.23 12.11
C ASP A 251 11.11 8.18 11.88
N ALA A 252 10.65 7.35 10.96
CA ALA A 252 9.22 7.25 10.65
C ALA A 252 8.41 6.81 11.86
N LYS A 253 7.28 7.52 12.06
CA LYS A 253 6.24 7.16 13.01
C LYS A 253 4.93 6.97 12.26
N VAL A 254 4.27 5.85 12.51
CA VAL A 254 2.99 5.50 11.91
C VAL A 254 1.86 5.78 12.90
N GLU A 255 0.83 6.46 12.43
CA GLU A 255 -0.38 6.75 13.20
C GLU A 255 -1.60 6.31 12.40
N ARG A 256 -2.39 5.38 12.96
CA ARG A 256 -3.68 5.01 12.40
C ARG A 256 -4.67 6.16 12.61
N THR A 257 -5.33 6.59 11.54
CA THR A 257 -6.35 7.65 11.60
C THR A 257 -7.75 7.10 11.78
N ALA A 258 -8.03 5.93 11.19
CA ALA A 258 -9.33 5.26 11.26
C ALA A 258 -9.20 3.76 10.99
N TYR A 259 -10.19 2.99 11.43
CA TYR A 259 -10.51 1.62 11.03
C TYR A 259 -12.02 1.50 10.88
N GLU A 260 -12.47 1.07 9.71
CA GLU A 260 -13.88 0.84 9.41
C GLU A 260 -14.03 -0.43 8.57
N THR A 261 -15.24 -0.97 8.49
CA THR A 261 -15.56 -2.10 7.62
C THR A 261 -16.84 -1.87 6.86
N SER A 262 -16.92 -2.41 5.63
CA SER A 262 -18.18 -2.36 4.88
C SER A 262 -19.30 -3.14 5.60
N GLY A 263 -18.95 -4.18 6.34
CA GLY A 263 -19.91 -4.97 7.14
C GLY A 263 -20.57 -4.17 8.26
N GLN A 264 -19.84 -3.23 8.90
CA GLN A 264 -20.43 -2.30 9.87
C GLN A 264 -21.41 -1.33 9.19
N MET A 265 -21.06 -0.82 8.01
CA MET A 265 -21.88 0.17 7.29
C MET A 265 -23.15 -0.45 6.71
N THR A 266 -23.05 -1.66 6.17
CA THR A 266 -24.16 -2.34 5.48
C THR A 266 -24.97 -3.26 6.37
N HIS A 267 -24.50 -3.51 7.61
CA HIS A 267 -25.02 -4.52 8.52
C HIS A 267 -25.00 -5.95 7.95
N ASP A 268 -24.19 -6.21 6.91
CA ASP A 268 -23.96 -7.53 6.34
C ASP A 268 -22.55 -8.02 6.67
N THR A 269 -22.45 -8.94 7.63
CA THR A 269 -21.19 -9.53 8.08
C THR A 269 -20.77 -10.76 7.28
N ARG A 270 -21.58 -11.21 6.30
CA ARG A 270 -21.24 -12.37 5.46
C ARG A 270 -20.15 -12.04 4.43
N ASN A 271 -20.12 -10.77 3.99
CA ASN A 271 -19.08 -10.25 3.11
C ASN A 271 -18.71 -8.85 3.61
N SER A 272 -17.45 -8.66 3.96
CA SER A 272 -16.97 -7.41 4.55
C SER A 272 -15.54 -7.11 4.09
N VAL A 273 -15.29 -5.86 3.75
CA VAL A 273 -13.95 -5.34 3.44
C VAL A 273 -13.55 -4.38 4.55
N SER A 274 -12.32 -4.47 4.98
CA SER A 274 -11.75 -3.60 6.01
C SER A 274 -10.96 -2.45 5.41
N TYR A 275 -11.07 -1.28 6.03
CA TYR A 275 -10.45 -0.02 5.59
C TYR A 275 -9.61 0.56 6.71
N ILE A 276 -8.30 0.72 6.47
CA ILE A 276 -7.40 1.40 7.40
C ILE A 276 -6.89 2.68 6.74
N GLY A 277 -7.02 3.79 7.45
CA GLY A 277 -6.34 5.01 7.16
C GLY A 277 -5.14 5.20 8.08
N ALA A 278 -3.99 5.60 7.54
CA ALA A 278 -2.82 5.89 8.36
C ALA A 278 -1.94 6.99 7.77
N LEU A 279 -1.25 7.70 8.65
CA LEU A 279 -0.21 8.67 8.33
C LEU A 279 1.15 8.16 8.77
N VAL A 280 2.14 8.36 7.93
CA VAL A 280 3.55 8.13 8.24
C VAL A 280 4.25 9.48 8.28
N THR A 281 4.71 9.87 9.47
CA THR A 281 5.51 11.08 9.65
C THR A 281 6.98 10.73 9.69
N GLY A 282 7.82 11.53 9.05
CA GLY A 282 9.26 11.31 8.94
C GLY A 282 9.88 12.18 7.85
N SER A 283 11.13 11.92 7.51
CA SER A 283 11.86 12.65 6.46
C SER A 283 12.56 11.66 5.53
N TRP A 284 12.24 11.72 4.24
CA TRP A 284 12.93 10.94 3.21
C TRP A 284 14.40 11.30 3.10
N SER A 285 14.75 12.58 3.35
CA SER A 285 16.10 13.13 3.19
C SER A 285 17.02 12.88 4.38
N LYS A 286 16.48 12.43 5.52
CA LYS A 286 17.34 11.98 6.60
C LYS A 286 17.96 10.65 6.19
N ALA A 287 19.20 10.72 5.68
CA ALA A 287 20.04 9.55 5.61
C ALA A 287 20.02 8.87 6.99
N ALA A 288 19.90 7.54 6.99
CA ALA A 288 20.28 6.77 8.14
C ALA A 288 21.54 7.40 8.68
N LYS A 289 21.56 7.81 9.96
CA LYS A 289 22.86 7.99 10.62
C LYS A 289 23.58 6.70 10.32
N THR A 290 24.50 6.77 9.38
CA THR A 290 25.30 5.61 8.98
C THR A 290 25.59 4.88 10.26
N ALA A 291 24.96 3.73 10.49
CA ALA A 291 25.53 2.76 11.41
C ALA A 291 26.99 2.80 10.97
N LYS A 292 27.87 3.28 11.84
CA LYS A 292 29.31 3.29 11.54
C LYS A 292 29.51 1.99 10.82
N THR A 293 29.69 2.03 9.51
CA THR A 293 30.21 0.90 8.77
C THR A 293 31.42 0.57 9.58
N ALA A 294 31.35 -0.52 10.34
CA ALA A 294 32.52 -1.06 10.96
C ALA A 294 33.54 -1.05 9.84
N ALA A 295 34.63 -0.32 10.03
CA ALA A 295 35.68 -0.26 9.03
C ALA A 295 35.86 -1.68 8.52
N PRO A 296 36.00 -1.90 7.20
CA PRO A 296 36.19 -3.25 6.69
C PRO A 296 37.24 -3.86 7.64
N VAL A 297 36.85 -4.94 8.32
CA VAL A 297 37.78 -5.67 9.17
C VAL A 297 38.64 -6.38 8.15
N ASP A 298 39.73 -5.71 7.74
CA ASP A 298 40.82 -6.31 6.98
C ASP A 298 41.50 -7.33 7.89
N GLY A 299 40.93 -8.51 8.00
CA GLY A 299 41.43 -9.62 8.77
C GLY A 299 40.52 -10.82 8.66
N PRO A 300 41.02 -12.04 8.83
CA PRO A 300 40.19 -13.23 8.86
C PRO A 300 39.16 -13.10 9.98
N ILE A 301 37.88 -13.44 9.66
CA ILE A 301 36.80 -13.46 10.64
C ILE A 301 37.24 -14.35 11.81
N PRO A 302 37.15 -13.90 13.08
CA PRO A 302 37.51 -14.72 14.24
C PRO A 302 36.75 -16.06 14.19
N GLU A 303 37.43 -17.13 14.53
CA GLU A 303 36.90 -18.50 14.42
C GLU A 303 35.58 -18.68 15.19
N ALA A 304 35.43 -18.02 16.34
CA ALA A 304 34.19 -17.96 17.13
C ALA A 304 33.01 -17.30 16.40
N ASP A 305 33.26 -16.29 15.54
CA ASP A 305 32.24 -15.62 14.74
C ASP A 305 31.87 -16.45 13.49
N CYS A 306 32.83 -17.19 12.92
CA CYS A 306 32.58 -18.17 11.87
C CYS A 306 31.70 -19.32 12.37
N GLU A 307 31.96 -19.85 13.56
CA GLU A 307 31.12 -20.89 14.16
C GLU A 307 29.69 -20.40 14.44
N ARG A 308 29.54 -19.15 14.91
CA ARG A 308 28.26 -18.52 15.16
C ARG A 308 27.45 -18.29 13.88
N LEU A 309 28.09 -17.85 12.79
CA LEU A 309 27.47 -17.66 11.47
C LEU A 309 27.09 -19.00 10.86
N LEU A 310 27.92 -20.02 11.01
CA LEU A 310 27.61 -21.40 10.54
C LEU A 310 26.46 -22.03 11.33
N ALA A 311 26.37 -21.81 12.64
CA ALA A 311 25.25 -22.26 13.46
C ALA A 311 23.95 -21.58 13.02
N LEU A 312 23.96 -20.25 12.83
CA LEU A 312 22.81 -19.48 12.36
C LEU A 312 22.34 -19.94 10.97
N ALA A 313 23.27 -20.18 10.05
CA ALA A 313 22.95 -20.69 8.71
C ALA A 313 22.36 -22.12 8.77
N ARG A 314 22.90 -23.01 9.62
CA ARG A 314 22.36 -24.36 9.82
C ARG A 314 20.95 -24.33 10.42
N ASP A 315 20.69 -23.49 11.41
CA ASP A 315 19.38 -23.36 12.03
C ASP A 315 18.35 -22.79 11.05
N THR A 316 18.74 -21.82 10.22
CA THR A 316 17.89 -21.25 9.18
C THR A 316 17.54 -22.30 8.12
N ILE A 317 18.52 -23.09 7.66
CA ILE A 317 18.31 -24.18 6.71
C ILE A 317 17.47 -25.29 7.34
N ALA A 318 17.71 -25.65 8.59
CA ALA A 318 16.95 -26.69 9.30
C ALA A 318 15.48 -26.26 9.53
N GLN A 319 15.22 -24.97 9.75
CA GLN A 319 13.85 -24.43 9.83
C GLN A 319 13.16 -24.41 8.47
N ALA A 320 13.88 -24.06 7.40
CA ALA A 320 13.34 -24.04 6.04
C ALA A 320 13.06 -25.44 5.48
N LEU A 321 13.79 -26.48 5.95
CA LEU A 321 13.65 -27.85 5.52
C LEU A 321 12.72 -28.70 6.40
N LYS A 322 12.07 -28.14 7.43
CA LYS A 322 11.05 -28.87 8.19
C LYS A 322 9.83 -29.09 7.29
N PRO A 323 9.49 -30.34 6.94
CA PRO A 323 8.32 -30.62 6.11
C PRO A 323 7.06 -30.24 6.89
N SER A 324 6.23 -29.37 6.32
CA SER A 324 4.85 -29.10 6.75
C SER A 324 3.96 -30.28 6.31
N PHE A 325 4.16 -31.46 6.88
CA PHE A 325 3.26 -32.59 6.69
C PHE A 325 2.38 -32.76 7.92
N GLY A 326 1.15 -32.19 7.83
CA GLY A 326 0.01 -32.70 8.59
C GLY A 326 -0.34 -34.08 8.01
N GLN A 327 -0.16 -35.15 8.80
CA GLN A 327 -0.61 -36.50 8.46
C GLN A 327 -2.15 -36.51 8.43
N SER A 328 -2.74 -36.49 7.24
CA SER A 328 -4.10 -36.99 7.03
C SER A 328 -4.00 -38.49 6.76
N SER A 329 -4.27 -39.31 7.77
CA SER A 329 -4.45 -40.74 7.62
C SER A 329 -5.76 -41.00 6.84
N VAL A 330 -5.64 -41.32 5.58
CA VAL A 330 -6.76 -41.90 4.81
C VAL A 330 -6.79 -43.40 5.10
N THR A 331 -7.79 -43.81 5.88
CA THR A 331 -8.12 -45.21 6.09
C THR A 331 -8.89 -45.74 4.86
N VAL A 332 -8.24 -46.52 4.01
CA VAL A 332 -8.92 -47.23 2.93
C VAL A 332 -9.57 -48.47 3.53
N SER A 333 -10.89 -48.49 3.65
CA SER A 333 -11.67 -49.65 4.00
C SER A 333 -11.86 -50.50 2.73
N ALA A 334 -11.26 -51.67 2.71
CA ALA A 334 -11.53 -52.71 1.69
C ALA A 334 -12.84 -53.41 2.07
N ALA A 335 -13.88 -53.22 1.28
CA ALA A 335 -15.08 -54.04 1.32
C ALA A 335 -14.94 -55.18 0.29
N ARG A 336 -15.19 -56.38 0.76
CA ARG A 336 -15.36 -57.58 -0.06
C ARG A 336 -16.69 -57.58 -0.78
#